data_72813ed1882d58ee215a4d33996faa4a
#
_entry.id   72813ed1882d58ee215a4d33996faa4a
#
_cell.length_a   1.000
_cell.length_b   1.000
_cell.length_c   1.000
_cell.angle_alpha   90.00
_cell.angle_beta   90.00
_cell.angle_gamma   90.00
#
_symmetry.space_group_name_H-M   'P 1'
#
loop_
_entity.id
_entity.type
_entity.pdbx_description
1 polymer ?
#
loop_
_entity_poly.entity_id
_entity_poly.type
_entity_poly.pdbx_seq_one_letter_code
_entity_poly.pdbx_strand_id
1 'polypeptide(L)'
;MKPIEQTRREFLRAAGKGVLGAAALTAIPSVLKPALAETAASPAYPWTYQQVDKDAVLKHTYDCFYSHGGCCAAVFAGIMETMGDAYGAPYNVLNGKMFANGAAGYGVASLCGSLGGACAVIGLFCEAEDARALRDQLYEWYKVEPFPTYQPEIESVTTVANSVLCADSVGAYMEATGYAMSDPGRLARCAGLSAEVAVKTIELLNIHFGFEAAPVVEEAPAEEEETLGENEYIGVGTSEIGGEIKVKVTMDGDKIAKIEVLSHNETAGIADPALEQIPEAIIAAQSTSVDAISGATKTSEALIAAVNDALSQIK
;
A
#
# COMPACT_ATOMS: atom_id res chain seq x y z
N MET A 1 12.50 40.45 16.37
CA MET A 1 13.01 39.28 17.08
C MET A 1 14.16 38.71 16.25
N LYS A 2 15.37 38.61 16.79
CA LYS A 2 16.51 37.99 16.10
C LYS A 2 16.36 36.46 16.19
N PRO A 3 16.65 35.70 15.12
CA PRO A 3 16.66 34.24 15.20
C PRO A 3 17.79 33.79 16.15
N ILE A 4 17.47 32.84 17.04
CA ILE A 4 18.43 32.21 17.92
C ILE A 4 19.15 31.14 17.10
N GLU A 5 20.36 31.46 16.61
CA GLU A 5 21.22 30.44 15.99
C GLU A 5 21.91 29.65 17.12
N GLN A 6 21.33 28.54 17.51
CA GLN A 6 22.02 27.55 18.34
C GLN A 6 22.91 26.67 17.46
N THR A 7 24.20 26.64 17.74
CA THR A 7 25.12 25.74 17.05
C THR A 7 24.94 24.30 17.56
N ARG A 8 25.23 23.31 16.70
CA ARG A 8 25.20 21.86 17.07
C ARG A 8 25.99 21.58 18.36
N ARG A 9 27.05 22.34 18.61
CA ARG A 9 27.93 22.18 19.79
C ARG A 9 27.26 22.67 21.07
N GLU A 10 26.44 23.72 21.00
CA GLU A 10 25.66 24.24 22.12
C GLU A 10 24.50 23.34 22.47
N PHE A 11 23.82 22.77 21.46
CA PHE A 11 22.78 21.76 21.65
C PHE A 11 23.32 20.51 22.37
N LEU A 12 24.45 19.97 21.94
CA LEU A 12 25.08 18.80 22.58
C LEU A 12 25.57 19.09 24.00
N ARG A 13 26.03 20.34 24.29
CA ARG A 13 26.40 20.74 25.66
C ARG A 13 25.19 20.91 26.58
N ALA A 14 24.05 21.35 26.04
CA ALA A 14 22.79 21.42 26.79
C ALA A 14 22.23 20.03 27.10
N ALA A 15 22.28 19.12 26.13
CA ALA A 15 21.87 17.72 26.30
C ALA A 15 22.77 16.96 27.31
N GLY A 16 24.10 17.22 27.29
CA GLY A 16 25.06 16.61 28.25
C GLY A 16 24.89 17.06 29.70
N LYS A 17 24.31 18.23 29.97
CA LYS A 17 24.04 18.69 31.33
C LYS A 17 22.81 18.10 31.97
N GLY A 18 21.91 17.50 31.17
CA GLY A 18 20.70 16.82 31.66
C GLY A 18 20.97 15.46 32.30
N VAL A 19 22.14 14.85 32.05
CA VAL A 19 22.46 13.49 32.56
C VAL A 19 23.06 13.50 33.97
N LEU A 20 23.56 14.65 34.49
CA LEU A 20 24.11 14.77 35.82
C LEU A 20 23.10 15.08 36.93
N GLY A 21 21.82 15.21 36.60
CA GLY A 21 20.71 15.43 37.57
C GLY A 21 20.15 14.17 38.26
N ALA A 22 20.55 12.98 37.85
CA ALA A 22 19.99 11.74 38.38
C ALA A 22 20.58 11.22 39.71
N ALA A 23 21.62 11.88 40.22
CA ALA A 23 22.34 11.42 41.43
C ALA A 23 21.91 12.12 42.76
N ALA A 24 20.91 13.03 42.73
CA ALA A 24 20.54 13.83 43.92
C ALA A 24 19.13 13.51 44.46
N LEU A 25 18.52 12.37 44.10
CA LEU A 25 17.16 11.98 44.52
C LEU A 25 17.11 10.98 45.68
N THR A 26 18.17 10.83 46.50
CA THR A 26 18.18 9.87 47.62
C THR A 26 17.73 10.45 48.96
N ALA A 27 17.11 11.63 49.01
CA ALA A 27 16.64 12.22 50.26
C ALA A 27 15.25 12.87 50.14
N ILE A 28 14.25 12.16 49.63
CA ILE A 28 12.84 12.56 49.72
C ILE A 28 12.16 11.63 50.74
N PRO A 29 11.50 12.18 51.79
CA PRO A 29 10.81 11.34 52.77
C PRO A 29 9.71 10.52 52.07
N SER A 30 9.52 9.31 52.55
CA SER A 30 8.68 8.21 52.05
C SER A 30 7.16 8.47 51.92
N VAL A 31 6.70 9.67 51.63
CA VAL A 31 5.27 10.00 51.63
C VAL A 31 4.66 10.23 50.23
N LEU A 32 5.47 10.33 49.21
CA LEU A 32 4.99 10.32 47.81
C LEU A 32 5.80 9.30 47.00
N LYS A 33 5.51 8.02 47.19
CA LYS A 33 5.65 7.09 46.08
C LYS A 33 4.54 7.46 45.08
N PRO A 34 4.85 8.04 43.91
CA PRO A 34 3.92 7.93 42.81
C PRO A 34 3.72 6.43 42.63
N ALA A 35 2.48 5.96 42.64
CA ALA A 35 2.18 4.65 42.12
C ALA A 35 2.80 4.63 40.72
N LEU A 36 3.97 4.00 40.60
CA LEU A 36 4.46 3.57 39.31
C LEU A 36 3.37 2.62 38.86
N ALA A 37 2.46 3.12 38.01
CA ALA A 37 1.58 2.25 37.27
C ALA A 37 2.50 1.14 36.77
N GLU A 38 2.21 -0.09 37.13
CA GLU A 38 2.86 -1.24 36.51
C GLU A 38 2.79 -0.94 35.02
N THR A 39 3.92 -0.63 34.44
CA THR A 39 4.01 -0.44 33.00
C THR A 39 3.70 -1.82 32.45
N ALA A 40 2.46 -1.99 31.96
CA ALA A 40 2.10 -3.19 31.25
C ALA A 40 3.21 -3.46 30.26
N ALA A 41 3.81 -4.64 30.33
CA ALA A 41 4.89 -4.99 29.42
C ALA A 41 4.38 -4.76 27.98
N SER A 42 5.20 -4.09 27.17
CA SER A 42 4.85 -3.93 25.76
C SER A 42 4.52 -5.30 25.17
N PRO A 43 3.42 -5.46 24.44
CA PRO A 43 3.09 -6.74 23.85
C PRO A 43 4.23 -7.21 22.94
N ALA A 44 4.43 -8.52 22.89
CA ALA A 44 5.40 -9.11 21.96
C ALA A 44 4.98 -8.78 20.52
N TYR A 45 5.97 -8.52 19.68
CA TYR A 45 5.74 -8.31 18.24
C TYR A 45 5.93 -9.65 17.49
N PRO A 46 5.09 -9.96 16.50
CA PRO A 46 3.84 -9.26 16.15
C PRO A 46 2.77 -9.37 17.24
N TRP A 47 1.83 -8.41 17.26
CA TRP A 47 0.71 -8.47 18.18
C TRP A 47 -0.26 -9.60 17.79
N THR A 48 -0.93 -10.19 18.77
CA THR A 48 -1.98 -11.17 18.48
C THR A 48 -3.15 -10.49 17.80
N TYR A 49 -3.54 -10.96 16.60
CA TYR A 49 -4.72 -10.46 15.91
C TYR A 49 -6.00 -11.06 16.52
N GLN A 50 -7.04 -10.26 16.60
CA GLN A 50 -8.40 -10.65 17.03
C GLN A 50 -9.40 -10.14 16.01
N GLN A 51 -10.40 -10.97 15.69
CA GLN A 51 -11.46 -10.60 14.76
C GLN A 51 -12.35 -9.50 15.36
N VAL A 52 -12.73 -8.52 14.55
CA VAL A 52 -13.67 -7.44 14.94
C VAL A 52 -14.83 -7.35 13.97
N ASP A 53 -15.91 -6.72 14.43
CA ASP A 53 -17.11 -6.48 13.63
C ASP A 53 -16.83 -5.48 12.50
N LYS A 54 -17.07 -5.89 11.26
CA LYS A 54 -16.80 -5.07 10.04
C LYS A 54 -17.66 -3.82 9.97
N ASP A 55 -18.93 -3.91 10.39
CA ASP A 55 -19.85 -2.79 10.36
C ASP A 55 -19.48 -1.74 11.43
N ALA A 56 -19.00 -2.18 12.58
CA ALA A 56 -18.47 -1.28 13.61
C ALA A 56 -17.21 -0.57 13.10
N VAL A 57 -16.26 -1.30 12.49
CA VAL A 57 -15.06 -0.70 11.90
C VAL A 57 -15.41 0.27 10.79
N LEU A 58 -16.34 -0.06 9.90
CA LEU A 58 -16.79 0.81 8.81
C LEU A 58 -17.26 2.17 9.33
N LYS A 59 -18.22 2.14 10.25
CA LYS A 59 -18.84 3.34 10.83
C LYS A 59 -17.84 4.15 11.63
N HIS A 60 -17.10 3.49 12.53
CA HIS A 60 -16.13 4.17 13.39
C HIS A 60 -14.99 4.80 12.59
N THR A 61 -14.50 4.14 11.55
CA THR A 61 -13.47 4.71 10.67
C THR A 61 -13.96 5.97 9.95
N TYR A 62 -15.22 5.99 9.49
CA TYR A 62 -15.81 7.17 8.89
C TYR A 62 -15.79 8.37 9.85
N ASP A 63 -16.22 8.16 11.09
CA ASP A 63 -16.23 9.20 12.13
C ASP A 63 -14.79 9.64 12.52
N CYS A 64 -13.86 8.70 12.57
CA CYS A 64 -12.45 8.97 12.83
C CYS A 64 -11.79 9.85 11.76
N PHE A 65 -12.29 9.85 10.52
CA PHE A 65 -11.77 10.74 9.49
C PHE A 65 -11.84 12.22 9.90
N TYR A 66 -12.95 12.61 10.51
CA TYR A 66 -13.16 13.98 10.95
C TYR A 66 -12.53 14.27 12.30
N SER A 67 -12.56 13.31 13.20
CA SER A 67 -12.13 13.50 14.60
C SER A 67 -10.62 13.28 14.83
N HIS A 68 -9.93 12.53 13.94
CA HIS A 68 -8.52 12.14 14.11
C HIS A 68 -7.56 12.79 13.12
N GLY A 69 -8.06 13.64 12.19
CA GLY A 69 -7.22 14.43 11.31
C GLY A 69 -6.94 13.78 9.94
N GLY A 70 -7.92 13.04 9.42
CA GLY A 70 -7.93 12.59 8.03
C GLY A 70 -7.65 11.10 7.83
N CYS A 71 -7.45 10.71 6.59
CA CYS A 71 -7.55 9.34 6.09
C CYS A 71 -6.59 8.33 6.77
N CYS A 72 -5.33 8.68 6.98
CA CYS A 72 -4.36 7.76 7.57
C CYS A 72 -4.69 7.46 9.04
N ALA A 73 -4.95 8.51 9.83
CA ALA A 73 -5.37 8.39 11.20
C ALA A 73 -6.72 7.66 11.33
N ALA A 74 -7.64 7.91 10.41
CA ALA A 74 -8.97 7.29 10.41
C ALA A 74 -8.90 5.78 10.30
N VAL A 75 -8.16 5.24 9.33
CA VAL A 75 -8.04 3.79 9.13
C VAL A 75 -7.39 3.14 10.33
N PHE A 76 -6.28 3.71 10.81
CA PHE A 76 -5.61 3.16 11.98
C PHE A 76 -6.49 3.21 13.23
N ALA A 77 -7.08 4.37 13.54
CA ALA A 77 -7.94 4.55 14.73
C ALA A 77 -9.20 3.67 14.63
N GLY A 78 -9.87 3.69 13.48
CA GLY A 78 -11.11 2.95 13.30
C GLY A 78 -10.96 1.44 13.57
N ILE A 79 -9.86 0.84 13.15
CA ILE A 79 -9.58 -0.56 13.43
C ILE A 79 -9.14 -0.74 14.89
N MET A 80 -8.11 0.00 15.32
CA MET A 80 -7.49 -0.23 16.63
C MET A 80 -8.40 0.16 17.79
N GLU A 81 -9.19 1.22 17.68
CA GLU A 81 -10.15 1.62 18.72
C GLU A 81 -11.31 0.63 18.79
N THR A 82 -11.83 0.14 17.66
CA THR A 82 -12.85 -0.94 17.66
C THR A 82 -12.30 -2.22 18.32
N MET A 83 -11.05 -2.60 18.06
CA MET A 83 -10.41 -3.70 18.77
C MET A 83 -10.22 -3.40 20.26
N GLY A 84 -9.85 -2.16 20.59
CA GLY A 84 -9.68 -1.70 21.96
C GLY A 84 -10.96 -1.74 22.76
N ASP A 85 -12.09 -1.38 22.18
CA ASP A 85 -13.42 -1.44 22.79
C ASP A 85 -13.85 -2.89 23.04
N ALA A 86 -13.52 -3.79 22.12
CA ALA A 86 -13.89 -5.20 22.24
C ALA A 86 -12.99 -5.99 23.20
N TYR A 87 -11.68 -5.73 23.21
CA TYR A 87 -10.68 -6.59 23.85
C TYR A 87 -9.79 -5.85 24.87
N GLY A 88 -9.84 -4.53 24.94
CA GLY A 88 -8.99 -3.74 25.82
C GLY A 88 -7.54 -3.66 25.37
N ALA A 89 -6.61 -3.73 26.34
CA ALA A 89 -5.17 -3.71 26.02
C ALA A 89 -4.74 -5.03 25.34
N PRO A 90 -3.80 -4.96 24.37
CA PRO A 90 -2.97 -3.80 24.01
C PRO A 90 -3.58 -2.87 22.95
N TYR A 91 -4.72 -3.18 22.39
CA TYR A 91 -5.25 -2.50 21.19
C TYR A 91 -5.60 -1.03 21.43
N ASN A 92 -5.89 -0.64 22.67
CA ASN A 92 -6.24 0.71 23.09
C ASN A 92 -5.05 1.56 23.60
N VAL A 93 -3.81 1.08 23.48
CA VAL A 93 -2.63 1.81 23.99
C VAL A 93 -2.08 2.83 23.00
N LEU A 94 -2.39 2.68 21.71
CA LEU A 94 -1.93 3.58 20.65
C LEU A 94 -3.02 4.61 20.31
N ASN A 95 -2.63 5.86 20.24
CA ASN A 95 -3.53 6.93 19.82
C ASN A 95 -3.49 7.11 18.31
N GLY A 96 -4.59 6.86 17.62
CA GLY A 96 -4.65 6.96 16.15
C GLY A 96 -4.27 8.33 15.60
N LYS A 97 -4.43 9.42 16.38
CA LYS A 97 -4.02 10.79 15.97
C LYS A 97 -2.53 10.93 15.67
N MET A 98 -1.68 10.00 16.12
CA MET A 98 -0.26 9.97 15.78
C MET A 98 -0.01 9.83 14.26
N PHE A 99 -1.02 9.36 13.52
CA PHE A 99 -0.97 9.20 12.06
C PHE A 99 -1.65 10.35 11.28
N ALA A 100 -2.06 11.44 11.94
CA ALA A 100 -2.72 12.57 11.28
C ALA A 100 -1.84 13.25 10.21
N ASN A 101 -0.51 13.17 10.34
CA ASN A 101 0.44 13.67 9.36
C ASN A 101 0.44 12.88 8.02
N GLY A 102 -0.17 11.69 7.98
CA GLY A 102 -0.32 10.89 6.75
C GLY A 102 -1.49 11.34 5.86
N ALA A 103 -2.29 12.33 6.29
CA ALA A 103 -3.39 12.84 5.48
C ALA A 103 -2.89 13.48 4.17
N ALA A 104 -3.75 13.46 3.13
CA ALA A 104 -3.45 14.03 1.81
C ALA A 104 -2.14 13.50 1.19
N GLY A 105 -1.89 12.20 1.33
CA GLY A 105 -0.65 11.59 0.83
C GLY A 105 0.58 12.23 1.45
N TYR A 106 0.59 12.30 2.79
CA TYR A 106 1.64 12.95 3.59
C TYR A 106 1.89 14.41 3.22
N GLY A 107 0.83 15.12 2.79
CA GLY A 107 0.88 16.52 2.40
C GLY A 107 1.50 16.79 1.02
N VAL A 108 1.90 15.76 0.29
CA VAL A 108 2.54 15.85 -1.04
C VAL A 108 1.82 15.02 -2.10
N ALA A 109 0.57 14.61 -1.80
CA ALA A 109 -0.29 13.81 -2.68
C ALA A 109 0.32 12.48 -3.15
N SER A 110 1.28 11.93 -2.40
CA SER A 110 1.90 10.62 -2.64
C SER A 110 0.95 9.46 -2.29
N LEU A 111 1.42 8.39 -1.66
CA LEU A 111 0.59 7.25 -1.24
C LEU A 111 -0.69 7.72 -0.55
N CYS A 112 -1.85 7.15 -0.93
CA CYS A 112 -3.11 7.44 -0.24
C CYS A 112 -2.97 7.20 1.27
N GLY A 113 -3.36 8.20 2.09
CA GLY A 113 -3.23 8.10 3.53
C GLY A 113 -4.02 6.94 4.13
N SER A 114 -5.16 6.55 3.54
CA SER A 114 -5.91 5.37 3.97
C SER A 114 -5.07 4.10 3.86
N LEU A 115 -4.34 3.94 2.76
CA LEU A 115 -3.40 2.82 2.57
C LEU A 115 -2.24 2.88 3.58
N GLY A 116 -1.74 4.09 3.87
CA GLY A 116 -0.70 4.27 4.90
C GLY A 116 -1.15 3.81 6.28
N GLY A 117 -2.38 4.16 6.68
CA GLY A 117 -2.99 3.71 7.94
C GLY A 117 -3.20 2.19 7.98
N ALA A 118 -3.68 1.62 6.88
CA ALA A 118 -3.86 0.18 6.71
C ALA A 118 -2.53 -0.58 6.82
N CYS A 119 -1.48 -0.12 6.14
CA CYS A 119 -0.14 -0.72 6.22
C CYS A 119 0.41 -0.70 7.66
N ALA A 120 0.13 0.37 8.43
CA ALA A 120 0.53 0.44 9.81
C ALA A 120 -0.19 -0.61 10.68
N VAL A 121 -1.50 -0.84 10.44
CA VAL A 121 -2.27 -1.90 11.13
C VAL A 121 -1.75 -3.28 10.76
N ILE A 122 -1.59 -3.57 9.47
CA ILE A 122 -1.05 -4.86 9.00
C ILE A 122 0.31 -5.13 9.64
N GLY A 123 1.18 -4.11 9.68
CA GLY A 123 2.52 -4.23 10.28
C GLY A 123 2.52 -4.46 11.79
N LEU A 124 1.43 -4.19 12.53
CA LEU A 124 1.33 -4.55 13.96
C LEU A 124 1.12 -6.06 14.16
N PHE A 125 0.42 -6.71 13.25
CA PHE A 125 -0.04 -8.08 13.42
C PHE A 125 0.78 -9.11 12.63
N CYS A 126 1.52 -8.69 11.60
CA CYS A 126 2.21 -9.58 10.68
C CYS A 126 3.71 -9.33 10.67
N GLU A 127 4.49 -10.41 10.52
CA GLU A 127 5.91 -10.33 10.18
C GLU A 127 6.11 -9.68 8.81
N ALA A 128 7.32 -9.19 8.54
CA ALA A 128 7.59 -8.34 7.39
C ALA A 128 7.27 -8.98 6.03
N GLU A 129 7.37 -10.29 5.88
CA GLU A 129 7.06 -11.01 4.64
C GLU A 129 5.55 -11.01 4.40
N ASP A 130 4.77 -11.48 5.37
CA ASP A 130 3.32 -11.50 5.29
C ASP A 130 2.73 -10.09 5.18
N ALA A 131 3.30 -9.13 5.93
CA ALA A 131 2.85 -7.75 5.87
C ALA A 131 3.01 -7.15 4.46
N ARG A 132 4.09 -7.48 3.74
CA ARG A 132 4.27 -7.05 2.35
C ARG A 132 3.26 -7.71 1.42
N ALA A 133 3.04 -9.01 1.57
CA ALA A 133 2.07 -9.74 0.74
C ALA A 133 0.64 -9.20 0.91
N LEU A 134 0.21 -8.94 2.15
CA LEU A 134 -1.11 -8.36 2.42
C LEU A 134 -1.24 -6.91 1.93
N ARG A 135 -0.18 -6.11 2.08
CA ARG A 135 -0.10 -4.76 1.50
C ARG A 135 -0.32 -4.80 -0.01
N ASP A 136 0.36 -5.70 -0.71
CA ASP A 136 0.29 -5.78 -2.17
C ASP A 136 -1.12 -6.20 -2.62
N GLN A 137 -1.76 -7.16 -1.94
CA GLN A 137 -3.17 -7.50 -2.17
C GLN A 137 -4.11 -6.30 -1.94
N LEU A 138 -3.87 -5.53 -0.87
CA LEU A 138 -4.65 -4.33 -0.59
C LEU A 138 -4.48 -3.27 -1.69
N TYR A 139 -3.27 -3.11 -2.22
CA TYR A 139 -2.97 -2.15 -3.28
C TYR A 139 -3.62 -2.55 -4.60
N GLU A 140 -3.59 -3.84 -4.97
CA GLU A 140 -4.26 -4.31 -6.18
C GLU A 140 -5.78 -4.10 -6.09
N TRP A 141 -6.40 -4.47 -4.96
CA TRP A 141 -7.81 -4.18 -4.73
C TRP A 141 -8.11 -2.67 -4.83
N TYR A 142 -7.31 -1.83 -4.17
CA TYR A 142 -7.52 -0.38 -4.16
C TYR A 142 -7.49 0.25 -5.56
N LYS A 143 -6.66 -0.24 -6.45
CA LYS A 143 -6.52 0.33 -7.81
C LYS A 143 -7.77 0.13 -8.65
N VAL A 144 -8.50 -0.96 -8.45
CA VAL A 144 -9.62 -1.37 -9.32
C VAL A 144 -10.99 -1.17 -8.70
N GLU A 145 -11.07 -1.01 -7.39
CA GLU A 145 -12.34 -0.86 -6.68
C GLU A 145 -12.98 0.51 -6.93
N PRO A 146 -14.29 0.57 -7.26
CA PRO A 146 -15.00 1.85 -7.33
C PRO A 146 -15.33 2.38 -5.93
N PHE A 147 -14.83 3.55 -5.57
CA PHE A 147 -15.06 4.20 -4.27
C PHE A 147 -15.72 5.56 -4.36
N PRO A 148 -16.33 6.01 -3.22
CA PRO A 148 -16.82 5.20 -2.11
C PRO A 148 -18.20 4.65 -2.44
N THR A 149 -18.48 3.44 -2.01
CA THR A 149 -19.85 2.89 -1.98
C THR A 149 -20.53 3.21 -0.66
N TYR A 150 -19.77 3.32 0.43
CA TYR A 150 -20.26 3.77 1.73
C TYR A 150 -20.32 5.31 1.81
N GLN A 151 -21.54 5.85 1.71
CA GLN A 151 -21.81 7.30 1.65
C GLN A 151 -22.96 7.68 2.59
N PRO A 152 -22.73 7.72 3.93
CA PRO A 152 -23.81 7.93 4.90
C PRO A 152 -24.33 9.36 4.95
N GLU A 153 -23.57 10.37 4.52
CA GLU A 153 -23.96 11.78 4.63
C GLU A 153 -24.46 12.36 3.30
N ILE A 154 -23.80 12.01 2.21
CA ILE A 154 -24.13 12.51 0.87
C ILE A 154 -24.07 11.39 -0.14
N GLU A 155 -24.99 11.37 -1.07
CA GLU A 155 -24.91 10.52 -2.25
C GLU A 155 -24.00 11.20 -3.29
N SER A 156 -23.06 10.46 -3.84
CA SER A 156 -22.10 10.94 -4.83
C SER A 156 -21.69 9.84 -5.79
N VAL A 157 -20.93 10.22 -6.82
CA VAL A 157 -20.38 9.25 -7.77
C VAL A 157 -19.27 8.43 -7.13
N THR A 158 -19.10 7.21 -7.61
CA THR A 158 -17.91 6.39 -7.35
C THR A 158 -16.88 6.61 -8.45
N THR A 159 -15.61 6.47 -8.13
CA THR A 159 -14.50 6.56 -9.09
C THR A 159 -13.47 5.48 -8.79
N VAL A 160 -12.84 4.97 -9.84
CA VAL A 160 -11.74 4.02 -9.75
C VAL A 160 -10.43 4.81 -9.72
N ALA A 161 -9.55 4.47 -8.78
CA ALA A 161 -8.31 5.23 -8.58
C ALA A 161 -7.25 4.93 -9.66
N ASN A 162 -7.21 3.72 -10.21
CA ASN A 162 -6.20 3.17 -11.12
C ASN A 162 -4.75 3.30 -10.61
N SER A 163 -4.56 3.70 -9.38
CA SER A 163 -3.28 4.02 -8.77
C SER A 163 -3.42 3.99 -7.24
N VAL A 164 -2.31 3.82 -6.53
CA VAL A 164 -2.25 3.95 -5.06
C VAL A 164 -2.01 5.39 -4.60
N LEU A 165 -1.83 6.33 -5.53
CA LEU A 165 -1.50 7.72 -5.21
C LEU A 165 -2.74 8.51 -4.82
N CYS A 166 -2.58 9.36 -3.80
CA CYS A 166 -3.62 10.31 -3.40
C CYS A 166 -3.96 11.29 -4.53
N ALA A 167 -2.96 11.73 -5.30
CA ALA A 167 -3.15 12.62 -6.46
C ALA A 167 -4.17 12.05 -7.44
N ASP A 168 -3.99 10.79 -7.85
CA ASP A 168 -4.81 10.16 -8.88
C ASP A 168 -6.21 9.84 -8.36
N SER A 169 -6.29 9.24 -7.18
CA SER A 169 -7.55 8.86 -6.54
C SER A 169 -8.46 10.08 -6.25
N VAL A 170 -7.89 11.15 -5.72
CA VAL A 170 -8.64 12.39 -5.43
C VAL A 170 -8.86 13.18 -6.71
N GLY A 171 -7.88 13.21 -7.63
CA GLY A 171 -7.96 13.89 -8.93
C GLY A 171 -9.11 13.35 -9.77
N ALA A 172 -9.22 12.04 -9.93
CA ALA A 172 -10.32 11.41 -10.67
C ALA A 172 -11.70 11.78 -10.11
N TYR A 173 -11.83 11.83 -8.77
CA TYR A 173 -13.08 12.25 -8.14
C TYR A 173 -13.39 13.73 -8.33
N MET A 174 -12.38 14.60 -8.20
CA MET A 174 -12.55 16.04 -8.43
C MET A 174 -12.89 16.34 -9.89
N GLU A 175 -12.33 15.62 -10.84
CA GLU A 175 -12.67 15.73 -12.25
C GLU A 175 -14.13 15.30 -12.51
N ALA A 176 -14.55 14.19 -11.92
CA ALA A 176 -15.91 13.67 -12.10
C ALA A 176 -17.00 14.56 -11.46
N THR A 177 -16.68 15.29 -10.37
CA THR A 177 -17.66 16.05 -9.59
C THR A 177 -17.55 17.55 -9.73
N GLY A 178 -16.40 18.07 -10.15
CA GLY A 178 -16.09 19.50 -10.11
C GLY A 178 -15.79 20.05 -8.71
N TYR A 179 -15.70 19.21 -7.69
CA TYR A 179 -15.45 19.65 -6.32
C TYR A 179 -14.01 20.15 -6.14
N ALA A 180 -13.87 21.19 -5.31
CA ALA A 180 -12.57 21.67 -4.88
C ALA A 180 -11.97 20.78 -3.78
N MET A 181 -10.66 20.91 -3.54
CA MET A 181 -9.93 20.12 -2.52
C MET A 181 -10.50 20.29 -1.10
N SER A 182 -11.06 21.46 -0.77
CA SER A 182 -11.68 21.76 0.53
C SER A 182 -13.18 21.52 0.61
N ASP A 183 -13.80 21.02 -0.48
CA ASP A 183 -15.24 20.81 -0.54
C ASP A 183 -15.67 19.72 0.45
N PRO A 184 -16.76 19.92 1.21
CA PRO A 184 -17.30 18.91 2.11
C PRO A 184 -17.61 17.59 1.42
N GLY A 185 -18.09 17.61 0.16
CA GLY A 185 -18.34 16.41 -0.61
C GLY A 185 -17.07 15.61 -0.92
N ARG A 186 -15.98 16.30 -1.24
CA ARG A 186 -14.67 15.65 -1.41
C ARG A 186 -14.16 15.06 -0.07
N LEU A 187 -14.41 15.73 1.07
CA LEU A 187 -14.05 15.21 2.38
C LEU A 187 -14.86 13.96 2.73
N ALA A 188 -16.18 13.99 2.50
CA ALA A 188 -17.07 12.84 2.75
C ALA A 188 -16.66 11.63 1.88
N ARG A 189 -16.29 11.85 0.61
CA ARG A 189 -15.73 10.81 -0.26
C ARG A 189 -14.49 10.16 0.36
N CYS A 190 -13.56 10.96 0.87
CA CYS A 190 -12.36 10.42 1.47
C CYS A 190 -12.63 9.70 2.81
N ALA A 191 -13.65 10.14 3.56
CA ALA A 191 -14.10 9.45 4.76
C ALA A 191 -14.68 8.07 4.44
N GLY A 192 -15.57 7.98 3.43
CA GLY A 192 -16.14 6.73 2.95
C GLY A 192 -15.07 5.77 2.43
N LEU A 193 -14.17 6.24 1.56
CA LEU A 193 -13.03 5.45 1.08
C LEU A 193 -12.16 4.94 2.24
N SER A 194 -11.90 5.77 3.27
CA SER A 194 -11.12 5.33 4.44
C SER A 194 -11.82 4.20 5.18
N ALA A 195 -13.15 4.29 5.32
CA ALA A 195 -13.97 3.28 5.97
C ALA A 195 -13.91 1.93 5.21
N GLU A 196 -14.01 1.97 3.89
CA GLU A 196 -13.93 0.79 3.04
C GLU A 196 -12.51 0.16 3.03
N VAL A 197 -11.46 0.99 3.01
CA VAL A 197 -10.07 0.50 3.16
C VAL A 197 -9.85 -0.17 4.51
N ALA A 198 -10.45 0.35 5.59
CA ALA A 198 -10.35 -0.28 6.90
C ALA A 198 -11.04 -1.65 6.92
N VAL A 199 -12.23 -1.76 6.34
CA VAL A 199 -12.95 -3.05 6.21
C VAL A 199 -12.14 -4.03 5.38
N LYS A 200 -11.61 -3.61 4.23
CA LYS A 200 -10.76 -4.49 3.41
C LYS A 200 -9.51 -4.95 4.14
N THR A 201 -8.92 -4.08 4.95
CA THR A 201 -7.74 -4.43 5.77
C THR A 201 -8.07 -5.55 6.76
N ILE A 202 -9.19 -5.46 7.48
CA ILE A 202 -9.58 -6.53 8.42
C ILE A 202 -10.04 -7.80 7.69
N GLU A 203 -10.61 -7.71 6.50
CA GLU A 203 -10.90 -8.89 5.67
C GLU A 203 -9.63 -9.67 5.32
N LEU A 204 -8.61 -8.96 4.84
CA LEU A 204 -7.32 -9.57 4.52
C LEU A 204 -6.67 -10.20 5.77
N LEU A 205 -6.72 -9.52 6.90
CA LEU A 205 -6.21 -10.06 8.17
C LEU A 205 -7.04 -11.26 8.65
N ASN A 206 -8.37 -11.22 8.54
CA ASN A 206 -9.23 -12.34 8.89
C ASN A 206 -8.92 -13.59 8.07
N ILE A 207 -8.69 -13.43 6.77
CA ILE A 207 -8.31 -14.52 5.87
C ILE A 207 -6.92 -15.05 6.26
N HIS A 208 -5.96 -14.18 6.44
CA HIS A 208 -4.58 -14.55 6.79
C HIS A 208 -4.51 -15.33 8.10
N PHE A 209 -5.27 -14.92 9.12
CA PHE A 209 -5.31 -15.59 10.42
C PHE A 209 -6.36 -16.72 10.52
N GLY A 210 -7.06 -17.03 9.44
CA GLY A 210 -8.00 -18.16 9.35
C GLY A 210 -9.35 -17.93 10.04
N PHE A 211 -9.74 -16.69 10.28
CA PHE A 211 -11.08 -16.34 10.79
C PHE A 211 -12.15 -16.32 9.70
N GLU A 212 -11.74 -16.08 8.46
CA GLU A 212 -12.60 -16.11 7.27
C GLU A 212 -11.95 -17.00 6.19
N ALA A 213 -12.76 -17.68 5.42
CA ALA A 213 -12.27 -18.38 4.24
C ALA A 213 -11.82 -17.35 3.19
N ALA A 214 -10.70 -17.62 2.53
CA ALA A 214 -10.37 -16.86 1.33
C ALA A 214 -11.58 -16.91 0.38
N PRO A 215 -11.96 -15.78 -0.27
CA PRO A 215 -12.96 -15.84 -1.31
C PRO A 215 -12.56 -16.99 -2.25
N VAL A 216 -13.49 -17.90 -2.52
CA VAL A 216 -13.29 -18.83 -3.61
C VAL A 216 -13.18 -17.94 -4.83
N VAL A 217 -11.95 -17.63 -5.23
CA VAL A 217 -11.74 -17.15 -6.58
C VAL A 217 -12.22 -18.33 -7.39
N GLU A 218 -13.46 -18.25 -7.94
CA GLU A 218 -13.73 -19.02 -9.14
C GLU A 218 -12.53 -18.67 -10.00
N GLU A 219 -11.64 -19.63 -10.21
CA GLU A 219 -10.49 -19.43 -11.08
C GLU A 219 -11.05 -18.71 -12.29
N ALA A 220 -10.60 -17.47 -12.50
CA ALA A 220 -11.00 -16.71 -13.67
C ALA A 220 -10.84 -17.70 -14.80
N PRO A 221 -11.90 -18.00 -15.58
CA PRO A 221 -11.97 -19.17 -16.44
C PRO A 221 -10.59 -19.35 -17.05
N ALA A 222 -9.95 -20.47 -16.71
CA ALA A 222 -8.51 -20.74 -16.89
C ALA A 222 -8.11 -20.05 -18.17
N GLU A 223 -7.21 -19.06 -18.12
CA GLU A 223 -6.89 -18.15 -19.24
C GLU A 223 -7.13 -18.98 -20.47
N GLU A 224 -8.16 -18.65 -21.27
CA GLU A 224 -8.54 -19.52 -22.42
C GLU A 224 -7.22 -19.81 -23.06
N GLU A 225 -6.79 -21.10 -23.09
CA GLU A 225 -5.48 -21.43 -23.67
C GLU A 225 -5.46 -20.68 -24.98
N GLU A 226 -4.76 -19.52 -25.00
CA GLU A 226 -4.77 -18.66 -26.17
C GLU A 226 -4.43 -19.60 -27.30
N THR A 227 -5.42 -19.88 -28.15
CA THR A 227 -5.21 -20.78 -29.29
C THR A 227 -4.15 -20.11 -30.14
N LEU A 228 -2.89 -20.50 -29.88
CA LEU A 228 -1.74 -19.98 -30.60
C LEU A 228 -1.92 -20.26 -32.07
N GLY A 229 -1.78 -19.25 -32.88
CA GLY A 229 -1.67 -19.39 -34.33
C GLY A 229 -0.42 -20.22 -34.71
N GLU A 230 -0.37 -20.73 -35.93
CA GLU A 230 0.74 -21.59 -36.41
C GLU A 230 2.13 -20.95 -36.23
N ASN A 231 2.22 -19.64 -36.09
CA ASN A 231 3.48 -18.85 -36.01
C ASN A 231 3.55 -18.04 -34.70
N GLU A 232 2.83 -18.41 -33.67
CA GLU A 232 2.82 -17.71 -32.38
C GLU A 232 3.47 -18.58 -31.29
N TYR A 233 4.31 -18.00 -30.49
CA TYR A 233 5.08 -18.67 -29.44
C TYR A 233 4.99 -17.86 -28.14
N ILE A 234 4.67 -18.54 -27.03
CA ILE A 234 4.66 -17.94 -25.71
C ILE A 234 6.00 -18.20 -25.05
N GLY A 235 6.61 -17.15 -24.53
CA GLY A 235 7.82 -17.25 -23.73
C GLY A 235 7.68 -16.58 -22.38
N VAL A 236 8.47 -17.08 -21.43
CA VAL A 236 8.44 -16.66 -20.04
C VAL A 236 9.83 -16.19 -19.61
N GLY A 237 9.88 -15.02 -18.97
CA GLY A 237 11.09 -14.50 -18.33
C GLY A 237 10.80 -14.14 -16.88
N THR A 238 11.81 -14.16 -16.02
CA THR A 238 11.66 -13.85 -14.60
C THR A 238 12.43 -12.59 -14.24
N SER A 239 11.73 -11.62 -13.65
CA SER A 239 12.32 -10.43 -13.05
C SER A 239 12.48 -10.64 -11.54
N GLU A 240 13.58 -10.13 -10.99
CA GLU A 240 13.81 -10.12 -9.54
C GLU A 240 12.84 -9.20 -8.77
N ILE A 241 12.13 -8.32 -9.47
CA ILE A 241 11.23 -7.31 -8.88
C ILE A 241 9.77 -7.72 -9.03
N GLY A 242 9.31 -7.98 -10.28
CA GLY A 242 7.91 -8.26 -10.61
C GLY A 242 7.61 -9.75 -10.82
N GLY A 243 8.59 -10.65 -10.68
CA GLY A 243 8.40 -12.08 -10.89
C GLY A 243 8.28 -12.44 -12.39
N GLU A 244 7.29 -13.23 -12.75
CA GLU A 244 7.12 -13.73 -14.11
C GLU A 244 6.61 -12.64 -15.06
N ILE A 245 7.24 -12.55 -16.25
CA ILE A 245 6.77 -11.79 -17.41
C ILE A 245 6.49 -12.77 -18.54
N LYS A 246 5.29 -12.74 -19.08
CA LYS A 246 4.85 -13.61 -20.18
C LYS A 246 4.69 -12.79 -21.45
N VAL A 247 5.27 -13.26 -22.54
CA VAL A 247 5.17 -12.59 -23.84
C VAL A 247 4.67 -13.56 -24.90
N LYS A 248 3.99 -13.03 -25.92
CA LYS A 248 3.66 -13.73 -27.16
C LYS A 248 4.48 -13.15 -28.30
N VAL A 249 5.20 -13.99 -29.00
CA VAL A 249 6.00 -13.64 -30.18
C VAL A 249 5.31 -14.21 -31.41
N THR A 250 4.99 -13.36 -32.38
CA THR A 250 4.44 -13.74 -33.68
C THR A 250 5.54 -13.66 -34.74
N MET A 251 5.73 -14.74 -35.50
CA MET A 251 6.69 -14.82 -36.58
C MET A 251 6.02 -14.65 -37.95
N ASP A 252 6.72 -13.97 -38.88
CA ASP A 252 6.40 -13.94 -40.29
C ASP A 252 7.60 -14.51 -41.07
N GLY A 253 7.54 -15.80 -41.38
CA GLY A 253 8.71 -16.56 -41.84
C GLY A 253 9.82 -16.54 -40.79
N ASP A 254 11.02 -16.10 -41.19
CA ASP A 254 12.17 -15.99 -40.28
C ASP A 254 12.26 -14.68 -39.53
N LYS A 255 11.21 -13.83 -39.59
CA LYS A 255 11.22 -12.50 -38.95
C LYS A 255 10.28 -12.43 -37.78
N ILE A 256 10.69 -11.73 -36.74
CA ILE A 256 9.85 -11.35 -35.63
C ILE A 256 8.89 -10.24 -36.12
N ALA A 257 7.59 -10.57 -36.26
CA ALA A 257 6.60 -9.62 -36.76
C ALA A 257 5.97 -8.81 -35.60
N LYS A 258 5.75 -9.45 -34.44
CA LYS A 258 5.11 -8.82 -33.30
C LYS A 258 5.58 -9.44 -31.99
N ILE A 259 5.64 -8.65 -30.94
CA ILE A 259 5.84 -9.08 -29.56
C ILE A 259 4.75 -8.40 -28.71
N GLU A 260 3.95 -9.19 -28.00
CA GLU A 260 2.92 -8.73 -27.07
C GLU A 260 3.29 -9.16 -25.67
N VAL A 261 3.26 -8.25 -24.72
CA VAL A 261 3.36 -8.58 -23.29
C VAL A 261 1.99 -9.01 -22.81
N LEU A 262 1.85 -10.27 -22.43
CA LEU A 262 0.57 -10.86 -22.02
C LEU A 262 0.28 -10.60 -20.53
N SER A 263 1.31 -10.78 -19.69
CA SER A 263 1.19 -10.53 -18.25
C SER A 263 2.52 -10.15 -17.62
N HIS A 264 2.46 -9.35 -16.57
CA HIS A 264 3.58 -8.98 -15.71
C HIS A 264 3.07 -8.42 -14.37
N ASN A 265 3.92 -8.48 -13.33
CA ASN A 265 3.70 -7.82 -12.04
C ASN A 265 4.79 -6.78 -11.74
N GLU A 266 5.30 -6.15 -12.77
CA GLU A 266 6.33 -5.11 -12.66
C GLU A 266 5.76 -3.81 -12.07
N THR A 267 6.64 -2.98 -11.50
CA THR A 267 6.25 -1.71 -10.87
C THR A 267 5.84 -0.68 -11.93
N ALA A 268 4.57 -0.29 -11.92
CA ALA A 268 4.04 0.75 -12.81
C ALA A 268 4.84 2.06 -12.68
N GLY A 269 5.03 2.77 -13.78
CA GLY A 269 5.82 4.00 -13.86
C GLY A 269 7.34 3.78 -13.91
N ILE A 270 7.85 2.66 -13.41
CA ILE A 270 9.28 2.30 -13.49
C ILE A 270 9.51 1.35 -14.67
N ALA A 271 8.65 0.36 -14.81
CA ALA A 271 8.76 -0.67 -15.83
C ALA A 271 8.23 -0.24 -17.21
N ASP A 272 7.28 0.69 -17.23
CA ASP A 272 6.56 1.10 -18.45
C ASP A 272 7.48 1.41 -19.64
N PRO A 273 8.58 2.18 -19.47
CA PRO A 273 9.50 2.42 -20.59
C PRO A 273 10.14 1.14 -21.16
N ALA A 274 10.39 0.13 -20.33
CA ALA A 274 10.95 -1.16 -20.80
C ALA A 274 9.88 -2.01 -21.49
N LEU A 275 8.67 -2.05 -20.94
CA LEU A 275 7.54 -2.79 -21.49
C LEU A 275 7.16 -2.31 -22.90
N GLU A 276 7.30 -1.01 -23.18
CA GLU A 276 7.04 -0.43 -24.48
C GLU A 276 8.24 -0.54 -25.43
N GLN A 277 9.44 -0.14 -25.00
CA GLN A 277 10.58 0.05 -25.89
C GLN A 277 11.35 -1.23 -26.19
N ILE A 278 11.44 -2.20 -25.28
CA ILE A 278 12.18 -3.45 -25.52
C ILE A 278 11.56 -4.29 -26.64
N PRO A 279 10.23 -4.53 -26.67
CA PRO A 279 9.59 -5.21 -27.78
C PRO A 279 9.84 -4.54 -29.13
N GLU A 280 9.71 -3.21 -29.20
CA GLU A 280 9.95 -2.44 -30.42
C GLU A 280 11.41 -2.52 -30.88
N ALA A 281 12.36 -2.42 -29.94
CA ALA A 281 13.79 -2.53 -30.25
C ALA A 281 14.16 -3.91 -30.81
N ILE A 282 13.62 -4.98 -30.22
CA ILE A 282 13.84 -6.36 -30.69
C ILE A 282 13.27 -6.55 -32.10
N ILE A 283 12.06 -6.07 -32.37
CA ILE A 283 11.43 -6.15 -33.68
C ILE A 283 12.25 -5.35 -34.70
N ALA A 284 12.69 -4.14 -34.38
CA ALA A 284 13.49 -3.31 -35.25
C ALA A 284 14.87 -3.92 -35.56
N ALA A 285 15.51 -4.48 -34.53
CA ALA A 285 16.83 -5.12 -34.66
C ALA A 285 16.77 -6.55 -35.24
N GLN A 286 15.60 -7.19 -35.23
CA GLN A 286 15.44 -8.63 -35.51
C GLN A 286 16.38 -9.49 -34.65
N SER A 287 16.58 -9.08 -33.39
CA SER A 287 17.55 -9.68 -32.47
C SER A 287 17.20 -9.31 -31.04
N THR A 288 17.42 -10.23 -30.13
CA THR A 288 17.29 -10.00 -28.68
C THR A 288 18.52 -9.31 -28.07
N SER A 289 19.56 -9.05 -28.85
CA SER A 289 20.75 -8.30 -28.43
C SER A 289 20.49 -6.80 -28.49
N VAL A 290 19.61 -6.30 -27.59
CA VAL A 290 19.25 -4.90 -27.45
C VAL A 290 19.69 -4.38 -26.09
N ASP A 291 19.90 -3.07 -25.98
CA ASP A 291 20.29 -2.44 -24.73
C ASP A 291 19.11 -2.37 -23.74
N ALA A 292 19.40 -2.59 -22.47
CA ALA A 292 18.41 -2.42 -21.40
C ALA A 292 18.07 -0.93 -21.20
N ILE A 293 16.82 -0.65 -20.86
CA ILE A 293 16.32 0.70 -20.57
C ILE A 293 16.85 1.16 -19.20
N SER A 294 17.47 2.32 -19.19
CA SER A 294 17.99 2.93 -17.95
C SER A 294 16.86 3.19 -16.93
N GLY A 295 17.04 2.71 -15.72
CA GLY A 295 16.04 2.77 -14.65
C GLY A 295 15.08 1.58 -14.62
N ALA A 296 14.98 0.78 -15.72
CA ALA A 296 14.15 -0.42 -15.81
C ALA A 296 14.95 -1.67 -16.26
N THR A 297 16.19 -1.77 -15.83
CA THR A 297 17.12 -2.81 -16.29
C THR A 297 16.62 -4.22 -16.02
N LYS A 298 16.07 -4.49 -14.83
CA LYS A 298 15.59 -5.82 -14.46
C LYS A 298 14.37 -6.26 -15.27
N THR A 299 13.45 -5.35 -15.55
CA THR A 299 12.31 -5.57 -16.44
C THR A 299 12.81 -5.83 -17.88
N SER A 300 13.79 -5.04 -18.35
CA SER A 300 14.38 -5.22 -19.69
C SER A 300 15.03 -6.59 -19.85
N GLU A 301 15.83 -7.02 -18.87
CA GLU A 301 16.48 -8.34 -18.85
C GLU A 301 15.44 -9.48 -18.89
N ALA A 302 14.35 -9.35 -18.10
CA ALA A 302 13.28 -10.33 -18.04
C ALA A 302 12.48 -10.41 -19.35
N LEU A 303 12.18 -9.26 -19.99
CA LEU A 303 11.53 -9.22 -21.30
C LEU A 303 12.39 -9.88 -22.39
N ILE A 304 13.69 -9.57 -22.42
CA ILE A 304 14.64 -10.19 -23.35
C ILE A 304 14.69 -11.71 -23.13
N ALA A 305 14.70 -12.16 -21.87
CA ALA A 305 14.68 -13.58 -21.52
C ALA A 305 13.38 -14.25 -21.99
N ALA A 306 12.22 -13.60 -21.78
CA ALA A 306 10.93 -14.11 -22.23
C ALA A 306 10.87 -14.26 -23.77
N VAL A 307 11.36 -13.27 -24.51
CA VAL A 307 11.41 -13.37 -25.97
C VAL A 307 12.37 -14.48 -26.42
N ASN A 308 13.53 -14.64 -25.77
CA ASN A 308 14.46 -15.75 -26.07
C ASN A 308 13.82 -17.11 -25.81
N ASP A 309 13.05 -17.25 -24.73
CA ASP A 309 12.33 -18.48 -24.42
C ASP A 309 11.31 -18.81 -25.53
N ALA A 310 10.52 -17.83 -25.97
CA ALA A 310 9.59 -18.00 -27.10
C ALA A 310 10.33 -18.42 -28.40
N LEU A 311 11.40 -17.71 -28.74
CA LEU A 311 12.18 -18.00 -29.96
C LEU A 311 12.87 -19.37 -29.92
N SER A 312 13.21 -19.88 -28.74
CA SER A 312 13.81 -21.22 -28.57
C SER A 312 12.88 -22.36 -28.99
N GLN A 313 11.57 -22.11 -29.07
CA GLN A 313 10.55 -23.08 -29.43
C GLN A 313 10.39 -23.23 -30.96
N ILE A 314 10.99 -22.32 -31.73
CA ILE A 314 10.96 -22.38 -33.19
C ILE A 314 11.89 -23.53 -33.68
N LYS A 315 11.32 -24.45 -34.43
CA LYS A 315 12.01 -25.64 -34.94
C LYS A 315 12.56 -25.41 -36.37
#